data_d9a77b04ad86e8aca21e24a0294f6fad
#
_entry.id   d9a77b04ad86e8aca21e24a0294f6fad
#
_cell.length_a   1.000
_cell.length_b   1.000
_cell.length_c   1.000
_cell.angle_alpha   90.00
_cell.angle_beta   90.00
_cell.angle_gamma   90.00
#
_symmetry.space_group_name_H-M   'P 1'
#
loop_
_entity.id
_entity.type
_entity.pdbx_description
1 polymer ?
#
loop_
_entity_poly.entity_id
_entity_poly.type
_entity_poly.pdbx_seq_one_letter_code
_entity_poly.pdbx_strand_id
1 'polypeptide(L)'
;MTFATLDVETTIKQSFKRKANPFDPDNWVVWVGGAIANGDVFTEKFANKEASKGWLARFFKQHPEVKVLVGFNIKFDILHAVAQDEVNYEAYMEFIANGGQLWDVQLAEYLLRGMEQSAHMLSLDEVAPKYGGHVKPDPVKELWAAGVDTPDIPDDLMLEYLPGDITNTRKSFLGQVVAAQRAGQQRSIMLNNGALVYTIEAEKNGMRADYELGLQLAAELEEKLAGLIAELEEYLPKDLPFEFNWGSRQQLSALIFGGDIKYTTKVPIFDDDMQPVYFQLKEEHYVCADGSTVATQAYNDALVAGQTVPSLSYFLSGKNAGEPKKRQVTVPDVARGQKMRNEDRIYSFKGYTAPRKQWETSTPGVYQTGAEIIEALGNSGVPFLKALAERAKVDKDLGTYFIREDKQGNLGGMLTLVQPDGLIHHQINMTSTVTARFSSSNPNMQNIPKGGKSKIKQVFVSRFGSEGKIIQSDFTSLEIYIQAILTNCKQMILDLLGGLDMHVARVATTAGISYDEAFKLCKSTIIRDDGAEVAEFPEWVDKRTKAKVFSFQRAYGAGAQKISDSTGIPIDEVYALIEAENARYPEVEEFYAELGKKI
;
A
#
# COMPACT_ATOMS: atom_id res chain seq x y z
N MET A 1 20.39 -35.16 3.69
CA MET A 1 18.95 -35.09 3.40
C MET A 1 18.79 -34.96 1.91
N THR A 2 17.87 -35.72 1.32
CA THR A 2 17.57 -35.63 -0.12
C THR A 2 16.72 -34.37 -0.35
N PHE A 3 17.11 -33.55 -1.30
CA PHE A 3 16.38 -32.35 -1.71
C PHE A 3 15.81 -32.51 -3.12
N ALA A 4 14.77 -31.74 -3.41
CA ALA A 4 14.28 -31.55 -4.77
C ALA A 4 14.22 -30.06 -5.08
N THR A 5 14.69 -29.67 -6.26
CA THR A 5 14.47 -28.33 -6.79
C THR A 5 13.20 -28.39 -7.62
N LEU A 6 12.27 -27.48 -7.38
CA LEU A 6 11.00 -27.34 -8.09
C LEU A 6 10.78 -25.91 -8.55
N ASP A 7 10.08 -25.78 -9.68
CA ASP A 7 9.62 -24.50 -10.23
C ASP A 7 8.35 -24.76 -11.04
N VAL A 8 7.38 -23.83 -11.01
CA VAL A 8 6.14 -23.93 -11.76
C VAL A 8 5.89 -22.71 -12.61
N GLU A 9 5.36 -22.95 -13.82
CA GLU A 9 4.89 -21.88 -14.68
C GLU A 9 3.36 -21.92 -14.77
N THR A 10 2.75 -20.77 -14.57
CA THR A 10 1.30 -20.63 -14.39
C THR A 10 0.71 -19.72 -15.47
N THR A 11 -0.60 -19.77 -15.63
CA THR A 11 -1.31 -18.69 -16.33
C THR A 11 -1.10 -17.37 -15.61
N ILE A 12 -1.16 -16.24 -16.33
CA ILE A 12 -0.69 -14.92 -15.86
C ILE A 12 -1.81 -13.94 -15.50
N LYS A 13 -3.06 -14.39 -15.44
CA LYS A 13 -4.20 -13.50 -15.17
C LYS A 13 -4.02 -12.74 -13.86
N GLN A 14 -4.07 -11.42 -13.95
CA GLN A 14 -4.04 -10.55 -12.78
C GLN A 14 -5.44 -10.30 -12.24
N SER A 15 -5.64 -10.47 -10.94
CA SER A 15 -6.87 -10.09 -10.25
C SER A 15 -6.57 -9.68 -8.80
N PHE A 16 -7.44 -8.86 -8.20
CA PHE A 16 -7.31 -8.39 -6.81
C PHE A 16 -5.91 -7.84 -6.47
N LYS A 17 -5.31 -7.07 -7.40
CA LYS A 17 -3.94 -6.51 -7.34
C LYS A 17 -2.81 -7.54 -7.21
N ARG A 18 -3.07 -8.81 -7.52
CA ARG A 18 -2.06 -9.87 -7.52
C ARG A 18 -1.87 -10.41 -8.93
N LYS A 19 -0.64 -10.37 -9.44
CA LYS A 19 -0.27 -10.99 -10.73
C LYS A 19 -0.31 -12.50 -10.58
N ALA A 20 -0.75 -13.20 -11.63
CA ALA A 20 -0.93 -14.64 -11.60
C ALA A 20 -1.53 -15.08 -10.26
N ASN A 21 -2.72 -14.55 -9.93
CA ASN A 21 -3.32 -14.75 -8.62
C ASN A 21 -3.65 -16.23 -8.38
N PRO A 22 -3.04 -16.93 -7.41
CA PRO A 22 -3.29 -18.36 -7.17
C PRO A 22 -4.72 -18.67 -6.68
N PHE A 23 -5.46 -17.64 -6.24
CA PHE A 23 -6.86 -17.76 -5.79
C PHE A 23 -7.87 -17.46 -6.90
N ASP A 24 -7.41 -16.95 -8.05
CA ASP A 24 -8.27 -16.73 -9.22
C ASP A 24 -8.59 -18.07 -9.87
N PRO A 25 -9.89 -18.41 -10.09
CA PRO A 25 -10.28 -19.71 -10.65
C PRO A 25 -9.79 -19.94 -12.09
N ASP A 26 -9.41 -18.87 -12.81
CA ASP A 26 -8.88 -18.98 -14.16
C ASP A 26 -7.37 -19.24 -14.19
N ASN A 27 -6.67 -19.09 -13.05
CA ASN A 27 -5.24 -19.39 -12.96
C ASN A 27 -5.00 -20.85 -12.55
N TRP A 28 -3.96 -21.45 -13.16
CA TRP A 28 -3.58 -22.85 -12.91
C TRP A 28 -2.11 -23.07 -13.30
N VAL A 29 -1.53 -24.19 -12.84
CA VAL A 29 -0.15 -24.58 -13.15
C VAL A 29 -0.11 -25.22 -14.54
N VAL A 30 0.58 -24.56 -15.47
CA VAL A 30 0.72 -25.02 -16.88
C VAL A 30 1.89 -25.98 -17.05
N TRP A 31 3.02 -25.63 -16.42
CA TRP A 31 4.23 -26.45 -16.42
C TRP A 31 4.75 -26.65 -15.01
N VAL A 32 5.31 -27.81 -14.77
CA VAL A 32 6.14 -28.07 -13.59
C VAL A 32 7.51 -28.56 -14.06
N GLY A 33 8.55 -28.04 -13.44
CA GLY A 33 9.91 -28.51 -13.62
C GLY A 33 10.53 -28.92 -12.29
N GLY A 34 11.47 -29.86 -12.32
CA GLY A 34 12.15 -30.25 -11.11
C GLY A 34 13.37 -31.12 -11.34
N ALA A 35 14.14 -31.30 -10.28
CA ALA A 35 15.27 -32.23 -10.23
C ALA A 35 15.45 -32.78 -8.83
N ILE A 36 15.67 -34.08 -8.69
CA ILE A 36 15.98 -34.73 -7.42
C ILE A 36 17.49 -34.69 -7.20
N ALA A 37 17.93 -34.04 -6.13
CA ALA A 37 19.34 -33.83 -5.82
C ALA A 37 20.15 -33.32 -7.05
N ASN A 38 21.17 -34.07 -7.45
CA ASN A 38 21.97 -33.75 -8.65
C ASN A 38 21.55 -34.53 -9.90
N GLY A 39 20.37 -35.16 -9.89
CA GLY A 39 19.83 -35.89 -11.03
C GLY A 39 19.41 -35.00 -12.20
N ASP A 40 18.93 -35.63 -13.23
CA ASP A 40 18.45 -34.96 -14.44
C ASP A 40 17.21 -34.10 -14.14
N VAL A 41 17.04 -33.03 -14.92
CA VAL A 41 15.88 -32.17 -14.85
C VAL A 41 14.73 -32.87 -15.60
N PHE A 42 13.57 -32.93 -14.98
CA PHE A 42 12.33 -33.33 -15.64
C PHE A 42 11.42 -32.11 -15.82
N THR A 43 10.54 -32.18 -16.81
CA THR A 43 9.49 -31.18 -17.06
C THR A 43 8.20 -31.90 -17.42
N GLU A 44 7.07 -31.38 -16.98
CA GLU A 44 5.74 -31.88 -17.31
C GLU A 44 4.83 -30.71 -17.69
N LYS A 45 4.18 -30.79 -18.87
CA LYS A 45 3.15 -29.83 -19.30
C LYS A 45 1.78 -30.41 -19.03
N PHE A 46 0.89 -29.61 -18.44
CA PHE A 46 -0.51 -29.97 -18.28
C PHE A 46 -1.34 -29.37 -19.43
N ALA A 47 -2.32 -30.13 -19.91
CA ALA A 47 -3.18 -29.67 -21.01
C ALA A 47 -4.25 -28.65 -20.56
N ASN A 48 -4.60 -28.65 -19.27
CA ASN A 48 -5.60 -27.78 -18.68
C ASN A 48 -5.53 -27.89 -17.15
N LYS A 49 -6.34 -27.08 -16.46
CA LYS A 49 -6.42 -27.03 -15.01
C LYS A 49 -6.72 -28.39 -14.34
N GLU A 50 -7.63 -29.17 -14.91
CA GLU A 50 -7.97 -30.49 -14.35
C GLU A 50 -6.79 -31.47 -14.45
N ALA A 51 -6.03 -31.43 -15.52
CA ALA A 51 -4.83 -32.26 -15.68
C ALA A 51 -3.72 -31.91 -14.69
N SER A 52 -3.65 -30.65 -14.26
CA SER A 52 -2.65 -30.22 -13.27
C SER A 52 -2.99 -30.63 -11.84
N LYS A 53 -4.24 -30.97 -11.54
CA LYS A 53 -4.64 -31.35 -10.17
C LYS A 53 -3.84 -32.52 -9.62
N GLY A 54 -3.50 -32.46 -8.35
CA GLY A 54 -2.79 -33.50 -7.63
C GLY A 54 -1.34 -33.70 -8.07
N TRP A 55 -0.73 -32.81 -8.86
CA TRP A 55 0.64 -32.97 -9.35
C TRP A 55 1.66 -33.07 -8.22
N LEU A 56 1.52 -32.21 -7.17
CA LEU A 56 2.44 -32.19 -6.04
C LEU A 56 2.28 -33.45 -5.17
N ALA A 57 1.05 -33.93 -5.00
CA ALA A 57 0.78 -35.20 -4.31
C ALA A 57 1.39 -36.39 -5.06
N ARG A 58 1.29 -36.42 -6.41
CA ARG A 58 1.96 -37.44 -7.23
C ARG A 58 3.47 -37.36 -7.08
N PHE A 59 4.04 -36.15 -7.07
CA PHE A 59 5.46 -35.92 -6.86
C PHE A 59 5.94 -36.50 -5.52
N PHE A 60 5.29 -36.20 -4.40
CA PHE A 60 5.68 -36.75 -3.08
C PHE A 60 5.52 -38.27 -3.00
N LYS A 61 4.50 -38.83 -3.65
CA LYS A 61 4.32 -40.26 -3.73
C LYS A 61 5.43 -40.97 -4.52
N GLN A 62 5.94 -40.33 -5.57
CA GLN A 62 7.03 -40.87 -6.40
C GLN A 62 8.40 -40.71 -5.71
N HIS A 63 8.56 -39.66 -4.87
CA HIS A 63 9.81 -39.26 -4.25
C HIS A 63 9.70 -39.10 -2.72
N PRO A 64 9.35 -40.19 -1.99
CA PRO A 64 9.16 -40.16 -0.53
C PRO A 64 10.48 -39.87 0.23
N GLU A 65 11.62 -40.03 -0.42
CA GLU A 65 12.95 -39.73 0.11
C GLU A 65 13.25 -38.23 0.20
N VAL A 66 12.52 -37.37 -0.50
CA VAL A 66 12.70 -35.92 -0.48
C VAL A 66 12.32 -35.37 0.89
N LYS A 67 13.22 -34.58 1.48
CA LYS A 67 13.05 -33.90 2.77
C LYS A 67 13.17 -32.39 2.69
N VAL A 68 13.68 -31.86 1.58
CA VAL A 68 13.81 -30.43 1.38
C VAL A 68 13.28 -30.08 -0.01
N LEU A 69 12.30 -29.17 -0.10
CA LEU A 69 11.87 -28.55 -1.34
C LEU A 69 12.64 -27.23 -1.50
N VAL A 70 13.27 -27.05 -2.64
CA VAL A 70 14.06 -25.88 -3.01
C VAL A 70 13.40 -25.17 -4.19
N GLY A 71 13.19 -23.89 -4.10
CA GLY A 71 12.71 -23.07 -5.21
C GLY A 71 13.23 -21.64 -5.11
N PHE A 72 13.05 -20.86 -6.15
CA PHE A 72 13.28 -19.44 -6.15
C PHE A 72 11.96 -18.70 -5.94
N ASN A 73 11.77 -18.06 -4.81
CA ASN A 73 10.44 -17.58 -4.35
C ASN A 73 9.41 -18.72 -4.27
N ILE A 74 9.82 -19.85 -3.67
CA ILE A 74 9.06 -21.11 -3.62
C ILE A 74 7.64 -20.96 -3.05
N LYS A 75 7.38 -19.88 -2.33
CA LYS A 75 6.03 -19.57 -1.87
C LYS A 75 5.04 -19.41 -3.01
N PHE A 76 5.47 -18.82 -4.14
CA PHE A 76 4.65 -18.70 -5.34
C PHE A 76 4.24 -20.07 -5.86
N ASP A 77 5.20 -20.99 -5.99
CA ASP A 77 5.00 -22.34 -6.52
C ASP A 77 4.05 -23.15 -5.63
N ILE A 78 4.32 -23.13 -4.33
CA ILE A 78 3.49 -23.89 -3.37
C ILE A 78 2.07 -23.29 -3.30
N LEU A 79 1.90 -21.97 -3.29
CA LEU A 79 0.56 -21.38 -3.29
C LEU A 79 -0.24 -21.76 -4.53
N HIS A 80 0.36 -21.80 -5.73
CA HIS A 80 -0.34 -22.27 -6.93
C HIS A 80 -0.64 -23.77 -6.91
N ALA A 81 0.20 -24.55 -6.24
CA ALA A 81 -0.10 -25.96 -6.03
C ALA A 81 -1.29 -26.20 -5.10
N VAL A 82 -1.39 -25.42 -3.99
CA VAL A 82 -2.29 -25.75 -2.88
C VAL A 82 -3.52 -24.86 -2.74
N ALA A 83 -3.55 -23.68 -3.39
CA ALA A 83 -4.62 -22.69 -3.17
C ALA A 83 -6.00 -23.20 -3.62
N GLN A 84 -6.06 -23.95 -4.72
CA GLN A 84 -7.28 -24.42 -5.35
C GLN A 84 -7.33 -25.97 -5.50
N ASP A 85 -6.44 -26.69 -4.81
CA ASP A 85 -6.28 -28.13 -4.92
C ASP A 85 -6.05 -28.75 -3.54
N GLU A 86 -7.11 -29.32 -2.97
CA GLU A 86 -7.06 -29.90 -1.63
C GLU A 86 -6.17 -31.15 -1.56
N VAL A 87 -6.09 -31.96 -2.64
CA VAL A 87 -5.22 -33.13 -2.70
C VAL A 87 -3.74 -32.74 -2.60
N ASN A 88 -3.35 -31.68 -3.30
CA ASN A 88 -2.01 -31.12 -3.18
C ASN A 88 -1.77 -30.50 -1.80
N TYR A 89 -2.78 -29.84 -1.23
CA TYR A 89 -2.68 -29.24 0.09
C TYR A 89 -2.48 -30.27 1.18
N GLU A 90 -3.27 -31.33 1.21
CA GLU A 90 -3.12 -32.45 2.16
C GLU A 90 -1.73 -33.07 2.05
N ALA A 91 -1.26 -33.35 0.84
CA ALA A 91 0.06 -33.93 0.60
C ALA A 91 1.20 -33.00 1.05
N TYR A 92 1.04 -31.68 0.82
CA TYR A 92 1.99 -30.66 1.31
C TYR A 92 2.03 -30.63 2.84
N MET A 93 0.87 -30.62 3.50
CA MET A 93 0.78 -30.61 4.96
C MET A 93 1.35 -31.89 5.56
N GLU A 94 1.14 -33.05 4.93
CA GLU A 94 1.76 -34.32 5.32
C GLU A 94 3.28 -34.27 5.18
N PHE A 95 3.79 -33.71 4.07
CA PHE A 95 5.23 -33.50 3.88
C PHE A 95 5.83 -32.66 5.02
N ILE A 96 5.20 -31.52 5.37
CA ILE A 96 5.65 -30.66 6.47
C ILE A 96 5.55 -31.37 7.83
N ALA A 97 4.45 -32.04 8.11
CA ALA A 97 4.23 -32.81 9.36
C ALA A 97 5.27 -33.91 9.55
N ASN A 98 5.74 -34.52 8.47
CA ASN A 98 6.79 -35.56 8.47
C ASN A 98 8.23 -34.96 8.48
N GLY A 99 8.37 -33.67 8.83
CA GLY A 99 9.66 -32.98 8.96
C GLY A 99 10.23 -32.48 7.64
N GLY A 100 9.42 -32.36 6.61
CA GLY A 100 9.76 -31.72 5.35
C GLY A 100 10.08 -30.23 5.56
N GLN A 101 11.03 -29.71 4.80
CA GLN A 101 11.52 -28.33 4.90
C GLN A 101 11.46 -27.64 3.56
N LEU A 102 11.35 -26.30 3.60
CA LEU A 102 11.47 -25.44 2.43
C LEU A 102 12.83 -24.76 2.45
N TRP A 103 13.39 -24.49 1.27
CA TRP A 103 14.49 -23.57 1.07
C TRP A 103 14.17 -22.64 -0.07
N ASP A 104 13.90 -21.40 0.28
CA ASP A 104 13.68 -20.32 -0.69
C ASP A 104 15.04 -19.66 -0.98
N VAL A 105 15.47 -19.76 -2.24
CA VAL A 105 16.76 -19.22 -2.69
C VAL A 105 16.77 -17.69 -2.63
N GLN A 106 15.65 -17.02 -2.93
CA GLN A 106 15.55 -15.56 -2.84
C GLN A 106 15.63 -15.07 -1.39
N LEU A 107 14.90 -15.70 -0.48
CA LEU A 107 14.93 -15.40 0.95
C LEU A 107 16.31 -15.68 1.56
N ALA A 108 16.91 -16.82 1.23
CA ALA A 108 18.25 -17.17 1.71
C ALA A 108 19.31 -16.16 1.27
N GLU A 109 19.25 -15.69 0.00
CA GLU A 109 20.17 -14.65 -0.49
C GLU A 109 19.97 -13.32 0.24
N TYR A 110 18.74 -12.92 0.48
CA TYR A 110 18.43 -11.72 1.25
C TYR A 110 19.04 -11.74 2.66
N LEU A 111 18.91 -12.88 3.36
CA LEU A 111 19.50 -13.08 4.69
C LEU A 111 21.02 -13.12 4.65
N LEU A 112 21.62 -13.80 3.67
CA LEU A 112 23.07 -13.86 3.48
C LEU A 112 23.71 -12.51 3.19
N ARG A 113 22.97 -11.59 2.56
CA ARG A 113 23.38 -10.19 2.34
C ARG A 113 23.08 -9.26 3.52
N GLY A 114 22.71 -9.79 4.67
CA GLY A 114 22.43 -8.98 5.87
C GLY A 114 21.15 -8.16 5.77
N MET A 115 20.19 -8.58 4.94
CA MET A 115 18.90 -7.90 4.75
C MET A 115 19.05 -6.46 4.20
N GLU A 116 20.08 -6.22 3.41
CA GLU A 116 20.28 -4.93 2.75
C GLU A 116 19.12 -4.61 1.80
N GLN A 117 18.75 -3.32 1.70
CA GLN A 117 17.69 -2.87 0.81
C GLN A 117 18.00 -3.19 -0.66
N SER A 118 19.27 -3.20 -1.04
CA SER A 118 19.76 -3.59 -2.37
C SER A 118 19.54 -5.07 -2.70
N ALA A 119 19.33 -5.92 -1.70
CA ALA A 119 19.03 -7.34 -1.86
C ALA A 119 17.52 -7.65 -1.81
N HIS A 120 16.68 -6.64 -1.68
CA HIS A 120 15.23 -6.79 -1.68
C HIS A 120 14.74 -7.23 -3.07
N MET A 121 14.01 -8.35 -3.13
CA MET A 121 13.38 -8.87 -4.36
C MET A 121 14.35 -9.09 -5.54
N LEU A 122 15.57 -9.59 -5.26
CA LEU A 122 16.50 -10.01 -6.31
C LEU A 122 15.86 -11.07 -7.22
N SER A 123 16.13 -10.99 -8.52
CA SER A 123 15.75 -12.01 -9.50
C SER A 123 16.74 -13.21 -9.47
N LEU A 124 16.32 -14.33 -10.06
CA LEU A 124 17.20 -15.49 -10.21
C LEU A 124 18.45 -15.15 -11.06
N ASP A 125 18.27 -14.32 -12.09
CA ASP A 125 19.37 -13.86 -12.95
C ASP A 125 20.41 -12.99 -12.22
N GLU A 126 20.02 -12.32 -11.12
CA GLU A 126 20.93 -11.55 -10.27
C GLU A 126 21.62 -12.43 -9.23
N VAL A 127 21.00 -13.53 -8.80
CA VAL A 127 21.50 -14.43 -7.77
C VAL A 127 22.38 -15.53 -8.36
N ALA A 128 21.93 -16.19 -9.42
CA ALA A 128 22.54 -17.41 -9.95
C ALA A 128 24.02 -17.25 -10.38
N PRO A 129 24.47 -16.14 -11.01
CA PRO A 129 25.87 -15.96 -11.40
C PRO A 129 26.84 -16.07 -10.24
N LYS A 130 26.45 -15.62 -9.06
CA LYS A 130 27.28 -15.71 -7.84
C LYS A 130 27.61 -17.16 -7.47
N TYR A 131 26.79 -18.11 -7.88
CA TYR A 131 26.89 -19.53 -7.56
C TYR A 131 27.19 -20.41 -8.79
N GLY A 132 27.70 -19.82 -9.86
CA GLY A 132 28.07 -20.53 -11.10
C GLY A 132 26.90 -20.86 -12.01
N GLY A 133 25.77 -20.20 -11.82
CA GLY A 133 24.67 -20.17 -12.77
C GLY A 133 24.91 -19.21 -13.93
N HIS A 134 24.00 -19.17 -14.88
CA HIS A 134 24.13 -18.37 -16.10
C HIS A 134 22.90 -17.49 -16.30
N VAL A 135 23.11 -16.25 -16.74
CA VAL A 135 22.07 -15.38 -17.27
C VAL A 135 21.86 -15.74 -18.74
N LYS A 136 20.61 -15.93 -19.14
CA LYS A 136 20.24 -16.22 -20.53
C LYS A 136 19.38 -15.09 -21.09
N PRO A 137 19.40 -14.85 -22.42
CA PRO A 137 18.31 -14.14 -23.08
C PRO A 137 16.99 -14.83 -22.75
N ASP A 138 15.98 -14.06 -22.37
CA ASP A 138 14.73 -14.62 -21.86
C ASP A 138 13.53 -14.26 -22.76
N PRO A 139 13.38 -14.97 -23.88
CA PRO A 139 12.26 -14.74 -24.80
C PRO A 139 10.90 -15.04 -24.16
N VAL A 140 10.85 -15.88 -23.11
CA VAL A 140 9.63 -16.21 -22.40
C VAL A 140 9.15 -15.00 -21.58
N LYS A 141 10.05 -14.31 -20.87
CA LYS A 141 9.71 -13.06 -20.18
C LYS A 141 9.25 -11.95 -21.11
N GLU A 142 9.82 -11.86 -22.33
CA GLU A 142 9.38 -10.91 -23.35
C GLU A 142 7.95 -11.21 -23.81
N LEU A 143 7.60 -12.48 -24.01
CA LEU A 143 6.23 -12.90 -24.37
C LEU A 143 5.23 -12.59 -23.26
N TRP A 144 5.55 -12.88 -21.99
CA TRP A 144 4.70 -12.49 -20.85
C TRP A 144 4.52 -10.96 -20.77
N ALA A 145 5.58 -10.20 -20.98
CA ALA A 145 5.51 -8.73 -21.00
C ALA A 145 4.63 -8.20 -22.15
N ALA A 146 4.57 -8.93 -23.27
CA ALA A 146 3.67 -8.67 -24.38
C ALA A 146 2.21 -9.14 -24.13
N GLY A 147 1.94 -9.79 -22.99
CA GLY A 147 0.60 -10.27 -22.60
C GLY A 147 0.25 -11.65 -23.15
N VAL A 148 1.22 -12.41 -23.67
CA VAL A 148 0.99 -13.81 -24.08
C VAL A 148 0.88 -14.68 -22.85
N ASP A 149 -0.20 -15.43 -22.72
CA ASP A 149 -0.40 -16.33 -21.58
C ASP A 149 0.46 -17.60 -21.71
N THR A 150 0.85 -18.19 -20.61
CA THR A 150 1.78 -19.34 -20.57
C THR A 150 1.35 -20.53 -21.43
N PRO A 151 0.06 -20.92 -21.50
CA PRO A 151 -0.38 -22.01 -22.38
C PRO A 151 -0.10 -21.75 -23.87
N ASP A 152 -0.04 -20.48 -24.29
CA ASP A 152 0.12 -20.04 -25.67
C ASP A 152 1.61 -19.82 -26.05
N ILE A 153 2.53 -19.96 -25.09
CA ILE A 153 3.96 -19.89 -25.35
C ILE A 153 4.41 -21.19 -26.04
N PRO A 154 5.23 -21.14 -27.13
CA PRO A 154 5.77 -22.32 -27.78
C PRO A 154 6.49 -23.26 -26.80
N ASP A 155 6.19 -24.56 -26.90
CA ASP A 155 6.72 -25.59 -26.02
C ASP A 155 8.26 -25.69 -26.06
N ASP A 156 8.87 -25.48 -27.18
CA ASP A 156 10.33 -25.51 -27.35
C ASP A 156 11.00 -24.41 -26.51
N LEU A 157 10.42 -23.22 -26.46
CA LEU A 157 10.92 -22.14 -25.59
C LEU A 157 10.79 -22.50 -24.09
N MET A 158 9.67 -23.09 -23.69
CA MET A 158 9.46 -23.51 -22.30
C MET A 158 10.37 -24.66 -21.89
N LEU A 159 10.63 -25.61 -22.81
CA LEU A 159 11.54 -26.74 -22.61
C LEU A 159 13.03 -26.31 -22.54
N GLU A 160 13.38 -25.12 -23.01
CA GLU A 160 14.69 -24.52 -22.80
C GLU A 160 14.73 -23.68 -21.53
N TYR A 161 13.68 -22.89 -21.29
CA TYR A 161 13.57 -21.93 -20.18
C TYR A 161 13.56 -22.62 -18.80
N LEU A 162 12.57 -23.49 -18.55
CA LEU A 162 12.32 -24.09 -17.25
C LEU A 162 13.49 -24.96 -16.72
N PRO A 163 14.15 -25.82 -17.53
CA PRO A 163 15.36 -26.53 -17.08
C PRO A 163 16.52 -25.60 -16.72
N GLY A 164 16.60 -24.45 -17.37
CA GLY A 164 17.57 -23.40 -17.04
C GLY A 164 17.38 -22.85 -15.64
N ASP A 165 16.13 -22.52 -15.30
CA ASP A 165 15.78 -21.97 -13.97
C ASP A 165 15.94 -23.02 -12.87
N ILE A 166 15.54 -24.26 -13.09
CA ILE A 166 15.81 -25.37 -12.17
C ILE A 166 17.31 -25.53 -11.90
N THR A 167 18.12 -25.49 -12.96
CA THR A 167 19.59 -25.64 -12.84
C THR A 167 20.22 -24.47 -12.08
N ASN A 168 19.79 -23.24 -12.36
CA ASN A 168 20.25 -22.03 -11.68
C ASN A 168 19.84 -22.02 -10.21
N THR A 169 18.60 -22.37 -9.92
CA THR A 169 18.07 -22.47 -8.54
C THR A 169 18.84 -23.52 -7.74
N ARG A 170 19.08 -24.71 -8.32
CA ARG A 170 19.87 -25.78 -7.70
C ARG A 170 21.31 -25.33 -7.37
N LYS A 171 21.99 -24.70 -8.32
CA LYS A 171 23.36 -24.18 -8.11
C LYS A 171 23.39 -23.13 -7.02
N SER A 172 22.41 -22.23 -7.02
CA SER A 172 22.27 -21.20 -6.00
C SER A 172 22.07 -21.81 -4.62
N PHE A 173 21.16 -22.76 -4.49
CA PHE A 173 20.93 -23.50 -3.23
C PHE A 173 22.20 -24.14 -2.69
N LEU A 174 22.90 -24.93 -3.52
CA LEU A 174 24.12 -25.62 -3.10
C LEU A 174 25.21 -24.62 -2.65
N GLY A 175 25.37 -23.53 -3.38
CA GLY A 175 26.29 -22.45 -3.02
C GLY A 175 25.89 -21.72 -1.74
N GLN A 176 24.60 -21.46 -1.55
CA GLN A 176 24.04 -20.81 -0.36
C GLN A 176 24.20 -21.66 0.91
N VAL A 177 24.03 -22.98 0.81
CA VAL A 177 24.28 -23.89 1.95
C VAL A 177 25.73 -23.74 2.45
N VAL A 178 26.71 -23.72 1.54
CA VAL A 178 28.11 -23.50 1.87
C VAL A 178 28.36 -22.09 2.43
N ALA A 179 27.78 -21.07 1.82
CA ALA A 179 27.90 -19.68 2.27
C ALA A 179 27.30 -19.50 3.68
N ALA A 180 26.11 -20.06 3.91
CA ALA A 180 25.43 -20.03 5.21
C ALA A 180 26.25 -20.70 6.32
N GLN A 181 26.90 -21.83 6.00
CA GLN A 181 27.77 -22.52 6.94
C GLN A 181 28.99 -21.68 7.31
N ARG A 182 29.66 -21.09 6.30
CA ARG A 182 30.81 -20.20 6.49
C ARG A 182 30.48 -18.95 7.30
N ALA A 183 29.30 -18.37 7.07
CA ALA A 183 28.83 -17.19 7.77
C ALA A 183 28.19 -17.48 9.15
N GLY A 184 28.03 -18.75 9.54
CA GLY A 184 27.32 -19.14 10.77
C GLY A 184 25.81 -18.81 10.75
N GLN A 185 25.20 -18.65 9.55
CA GLN A 185 23.81 -18.22 9.38
C GLN A 185 22.82 -19.36 9.09
N GLN A 186 23.27 -20.61 9.06
CA GLN A 186 22.41 -21.76 8.74
C GLN A 186 21.13 -21.78 9.58
N ARG A 187 21.26 -21.60 10.91
CA ARG A 187 20.10 -21.62 11.82
C ARG A 187 19.11 -20.50 11.52
N SER A 188 19.61 -19.29 11.24
CA SER A 188 18.76 -18.15 10.90
C SER A 188 17.99 -18.38 9.60
N ILE A 189 18.67 -18.88 8.56
CA ILE A 189 18.05 -19.18 7.27
C ILE A 189 17.00 -20.28 7.41
N MET A 190 17.31 -21.37 8.11
CA MET A 190 16.37 -22.45 8.35
C MET A 190 15.14 -22.00 9.14
N LEU A 191 15.32 -21.15 10.15
CA LEU A 191 14.22 -20.58 10.93
C LEU A 191 13.29 -19.72 10.07
N ASN A 192 13.85 -18.86 9.22
CA ASN A 192 13.07 -18.01 8.32
C ASN A 192 12.34 -18.83 7.24
N ASN A 193 12.99 -19.87 6.68
CA ASN A 193 12.33 -20.80 5.76
C ASN A 193 11.23 -21.63 6.46
N GLY A 194 11.40 -21.95 7.73
CA GLY A 194 10.33 -22.54 8.53
C GLY A 194 9.13 -21.60 8.71
N ALA A 195 9.41 -20.30 8.91
CA ALA A 195 8.35 -19.28 8.98
C ALA A 195 7.62 -19.08 7.64
N LEU A 196 8.25 -19.43 6.51
CA LEU A 196 7.63 -19.38 5.18
C LEU A 196 6.39 -20.29 5.10
N VAL A 197 6.42 -21.46 5.76
CA VAL A 197 5.26 -22.36 5.86
C VAL A 197 4.05 -21.63 6.46
N TYR A 198 4.26 -20.87 7.55
CA TYR A 198 3.19 -20.07 8.14
C TYR A 198 2.65 -19.01 7.15
N THR A 199 3.51 -18.37 6.37
CA THR A 199 3.05 -17.35 5.41
C THR A 199 2.21 -17.95 4.28
N ILE A 200 2.53 -19.17 3.83
CA ILE A 200 1.73 -19.92 2.85
C ILE A 200 0.35 -20.21 3.44
N GLU A 201 0.29 -20.74 4.66
CA GLU A 201 -0.97 -21.05 5.34
C GLU A 201 -1.82 -19.79 5.58
N ALA A 202 -1.20 -18.72 6.04
CA ALA A 202 -1.91 -17.46 6.30
C ALA A 202 -2.50 -16.85 5.02
N GLU A 203 -1.75 -16.88 3.91
CA GLU A 203 -2.22 -16.39 2.61
C GLU A 203 -3.31 -17.30 2.02
N LYS A 204 -3.13 -18.65 2.08
CA LYS A 204 -4.14 -19.61 1.61
C LYS A 204 -5.45 -19.46 2.38
N ASN A 205 -5.38 -19.35 3.69
CA ASN A 205 -6.56 -19.26 4.54
C ASN A 205 -7.24 -17.89 4.47
N GLY A 206 -6.51 -16.82 4.19
CA GLY A 206 -7.04 -15.46 4.10
C GLY A 206 -7.73 -14.97 5.39
N MET A 207 -8.38 -13.82 5.28
CA MET A 207 -9.19 -13.22 6.34
C MET A 207 -10.62 -13.02 5.84
N ARG A 208 -11.60 -13.59 6.53
CA ARG A 208 -13.01 -13.40 6.18
C ARG A 208 -13.47 -12.00 6.50
N ALA A 209 -14.08 -11.34 5.51
CA ALA A 209 -14.67 -10.01 5.66
C ALA A 209 -16.19 -10.09 5.52
N ASP A 210 -16.90 -9.42 6.43
CA ASP A 210 -18.32 -9.10 6.26
C ASP A 210 -18.42 -7.89 5.32
N TYR A 211 -18.57 -8.19 4.04
CA TYR A 211 -18.55 -7.18 2.98
C TYR A 211 -19.74 -6.21 3.10
N GLU A 212 -20.92 -6.72 3.46
CA GLU A 212 -22.14 -5.90 3.62
C GLU A 212 -21.99 -4.91 4.78
N LEU A 213 -21.52 -5.38 5.94
CA LEU A 213 -21.19 -4.49 7.05
C LEU A 213 -20.12 -3.46 6.63
N GLY A 214 -19.13 -3.89 5.85
CA GLY A 214 -18.09 -3.01 5.31
C GLY A 214 -18.65 -1.88 4.46
N LEU A 215 -19.59 -2.16 3.56
CA LEU A 215 -20.29 -1.16 2.74
C LEU A 215 -21.15 -0.22 3.58
N GLN A 216 -21.87 -0.74 4.57
CA GLN A 216 -22.65 0.08 5.49
C GLN A 216 -21.77 1.08 6.25
N LEU A 217 -20.66 0.62 6.81
CA LEU A 217 -19.72 1.48 7.53
C LEU A 217 -19.02 2.48 6.61
N ALA A 218 -18.77 2.13 5.35
CA ALA A 218 -18.26 3.05 4.34
C ALA A 218 -19.25 4.20 4.09
N ALA A 219 -20.55 3.90 3.91
CA ALA A 219 -21.58 4.91 3.72
C ALA A 219 -21.70 5.86 4.93
N GLU A 220 -21.62 5.34 6.17
CA GLU A 220 -21.58 6.17 7.40
C GLU A 220 -20.38 7.13 7.39
N LEU A 221 -19.20 6.65 6.93
CA LEU A 221 -18.01 7.47 6.84
C LEU A 221 -18.10 8.52 5.74
N GLU A 222 -18.73 8.21 4.60
CA GLU A 222 -18.96 9.17 3.51
C GLU A 222 -19.88 10.30 3.96
N GLU A 223 -20.97 9.99 4.65
CA GLU A 223 -21.88 10.99 5.22
C GLU A 223 -21.13 11.89 6.22
N LYS A 224 -20.35 11.29 7.13
CA LYS A 224 -19.51 12.03 8.08
C LYS A 224 -18.49 12.92 7.38
N LEU A 225 -17.86 12.42 6.32
CA LEU A 225 -16.88 13.17 5.53
C LEU A 225 -17.53 14.39 4.86
N ALA A 226 -18.70 14.21 4.28
CA ALA A 226 -19.47 15.29 3.66
C ALA A 226 -19.84 16.37 4.68
N GLY A 227 -20.28 16.00 5.89
CA GLY A 227 -20.57 16.93 6.97
C GLY A 227 -19.32 17.72 7.42
N LEU A 228 -18.17 17.05 7.57
CA LEU A 228 -16.91 17.71 7.92
C LEU A 228 -16.42 18.67 6.81
N ILE A 229 -16.63 18.32 5.55
CA ILE A 229 -16.28 19.20 4.42
C ILE A 229 -17.17 20.44 4.45
N ALA A 230 -18.48 20.29 4.65
CA ALA A 230 -19.41 21.42 4.74
C ALA A 230 -19.06 22.36 5.92
N GLU A 231 -18.69 21.81 7.08
CA GLU A 231 -18.20 22.58 8.23
C GLU A 231 -16.92 23.36 7.87
N LEU A 232 -15.98 22.72 7.19
CA LEU A 232 -14.71 23.33 6.81
C LEU A 232 -14.87 24.42 5.75
N GLU A 233 -15.84 24.29 4.84
CA GLU A 233 -16.14 25.28 3.81
C GLU A 233 -16.58 26.61 4.40
N GLU A 234 -17.19 26.64 5.60
CA GLU A 234 -17.55 27.87 6.30
C GLU A 234 -16.35 28.73 6.69
N TYR A 235 -15.18 28.14 6.80
CA TYR A 235 -13.91 28.83 7.13
C TYR A 235 -13.13 29.28 5.89
N LEU A 236 -13.59 28.94 4.67
CA LEU A 236 -12.99 29.45 3.45
C LEU A 236 -13.41 30.89 3.18
N PRO A 237 -12.53 31.71 2.58
CA PRO A 237 -12.90 33.03 2.11
C PRO A 237 -14.09 32.96 1.13
N LYS A 238 -15.10 33.79 1.33
CA LYS A 238 -16.31 33.78 0.48
C LYS A 238 -16.05 34.26 -0.95
N ASP A 239 -14.96 34.96 -1.15
CA ASP A 239 -14.50 35.50 -2.45
C ASP A 239 -13.47 34.59 -3.13
N LEU A 240 -13.30 33.33 -2.67
CA LEU A 240 -12.33 32.41 -3.24
C LEU A 240 -12.69 32.07 -4.70
N PRO A 241 -11.81 32.39 -5.67
CA PRO A 241 -12.15 32.29 -7.10
C PRO A 241 -11.91 30.89 -7.70
N PHE A 242 -11.60 29.88 -6.89
CA PHE A 242 -11.34 28.51 -7.30
C PHE A 242 -11.84 27.52 -6.23
N GLU A 243 -12.07 26.27 -6.62
CA GLU A 243 -12.42 25.18 -5.71
C GLU A 243 -11.21 24.84 -4.81
N PHE A 244 -11.39 24.91 -3.49
CA PHE A 244 -10.33 24.62 -2.54
C PHE A 244 -10.07 23.12 -2.44
N ASN A 245 -8.82 22.72 -2.63
CA ASN A 245 -8.41 21.33 -2.52
C ASN A 245 -7.86 21.02 -1.12
N TRP A 246 -8.68 20.44 -0.27
CA TRP A 246 -8.33 20.00 1.09
C TRP A 246 -7.22 18.94 1.15
N GLY A 247 -6.85 18.31 0.04
CA GLY A 247 -5.70 17.40 -0.09
C GLY A 247 -4.40 18.12 -0.48
N SER A 248 -4.45 19.38 -0.90
CA SER A 248 -3.28 20.16 -1.31
C SER A 248 -2.54 20.72 -0.11
N ARG A 249 -1.33 20.23 0.12
CA ARG A 249 -0.45 20.75 1.19
C ARG A 249 -0.18 22.25 1.05
N GLN A 250 -0.04 22.74 -0.16
CA GLN A 250 0.24 24.15 -0.45
C GLN A 250 -0.98 25.02 -0.10
N GLN A 251 -2.19 24.62 -0.51
CA GLN A 251 -3.41 25.34 -0.19
C GLN A 251 -3.72 25.32 1.31
N LEU A 252 -3.53 24.17 1.97
CA LEU A 252 -3.68 24.07 3.42
C LEU A 252 -2.66 24.96 4.16
N SER A 253 -1.40 24.98 3.72
CA SER A 253 -0.39 25.86 4.29
C SER A 253 -0.80 27.32 4.17
N ALA A 254 -1.26 27.75 2.99
CA ALA A 254 -1.70 29.12 2.76
C ALA A 254 -2.95 29.46 3.59
N LEU A 255 -3.93 28.56 3.69
CA LEU A 255 -5.12 28.78 4.51
C LEU A 255 -4.77 28.93 6.00
N ILE A 256 -3.90 28.07 6.54
CA ILE A 256 -3.58 28.05 7.97
C ILE A 256 -2.63 29.17 8.36
N PHE A 257 -1.57 29.38 7.57
CA PHE A 257 -0.44 30.27 7.92
C PHE A 257 -0.39 31.56 7.11
N GLY A 258 -1.26 31.71 6.11
CA GLY A 258 -1.18 32.78 5.12
C GLY A 258 -0.24 32.43 3.97
N GLY A 259 -0.39 33.16 2.88
CA GLY A 259 0.46 33.00 1.69
C GLY A 259 -0.32 32.98 0.39
N ASP A 260 0.41 32.90 -0.70
CA ASP A 260 -0.07 33.06 -2.05
C ASP A 260 -0.31 31.72 -2.73
N ILE A 261 -1.46 31.59 -3.37
CA ILE A 261 -1.81 30.43 -4.21
C ILE A 261 -2.01 30.88 -5.64
N LYS A 262 -1.21 30.31 -6.53
CA LYS A 262 -1.37 30.49 -7.97
C LYS A 262 -2.49 29.59 -8.46
N TYR A 263 -3.45 30.18 -9.17
CA TYR A 263 -4.56 29.43 -9.79
C TYR A 263 -4.75 29.89 -11.24
N THR A 264 -5.31 29.04 -12.06
CA THR A 264 -5.55 29.33 -13.47
C THR A 264 -7.04 29.51 -13.68
N THR A 265 -7.42 30.63 -14.30
CA THR A 265 -8.79 30.90 -14.71
C THR A 265 -8.89 30.99 -16.22
N LYS A 266 -10.08 30.72 -16.75
CA LYS A 266 -10.37 30.90 -18.19
C LYS A 266 -10.91 32.28 -18.41
N VAL A 267 -10.23 33.08 -19.25
CA VAL A 267 -10.68 34.40 -19.65
C VAL A 267 -11.00 34.42 -21.14
N PRO A 268 -12.05 35.17 -21.55
CA PRO A 268 -12.41 35.26 -22.96
C PRO A 268 -11.32 35.94 -23.78
N ILE A 269 -11.16 35.51 -25.03
CA ILE A 269 -10.23 36.14 -25.99
C ILE A 269 -11.02 37.15 -26.80
N PHE A 270 -10.45 38.37 -26.87
CA PHE A 270 -10.93 39.43 -27.74
C PHE A 270 -9.86 39.75 -28.79
N ASP A 271 -10.27 40.20 -29.98
CA ASP A 271 -9.36 40.73 -31.02
C ASP A 271 -8.92 42.18 -30.73
N ASP A 272 -8.15 42.74 -31.64
CA ASP A 272 -7.63 44.10 -31.51
C ASP A 272 -8.73 45.18 -31.49
N ASP A 273 -9.92 44.88 -32.02
CA ASP A 273 -11.09 45.74 -32.06
C ASP A 273 -12.06 45.46 -30.87
N MET A 274 -11.58 44.69 -29.84
CA MET A 274 -12.35 44.27 -28.67
C MET A 274 -13.58 43.42 -29.01
N GLN A 275 -13.60 42.74 -30.15
CA GLN A 275 -14.63 41.82 -30.51
C GLN A 275 -14.33 40.42 -29.98
N PRO A 276 -15.33 39.65 -29.53
CA PRO A 276 -15.11 38.31 -29.01
C PRO A 276 -14.64 37.34 -30.11
N VAL A 277 -13.55 36.64 -29.88
CA VAL A 277 -13.02 35.62 -30.81
C VAL A 277 -13.71 34.29 -30.56
N TYR A 278 -14.46 33.81 -31.57
CA TYR A 278 -15.14 32.51 -31.53
C TYR A 278 -14.27 31.37 -32.13
N PHE A 279 -14.65 30.16 -31.85
CA PHE A 279 -14.22 29.02 -32.68
C PHE A 279 -14.74 29.23 -34.10
N GLN A 280 -14.09 28.62 -35.07
CA GLN A 280 -14.45 28.79 -36.46
C GLN A 280 -15.05 27.49 -36.98
N LEU A 281 -16.14 27.63 -37.76
CA LEU A 281 -16.84 26.56 -38.46
C LEU A 281 -16.73 26.81 -39.95
N LYS A 282 -16.54 25.76 -40.74
CA LYS A 282 -16.67 25.82 -42.20
C LYS A 282 -18.14 25.55 -42.56
N GLU A 283 -18.79 26.54 -43.14
CA GLU A 283 -20.17 26.46 -43.55
C GLU A 283 -20.26 26.56 -45.09
N GLU A 284 -21.12 25.75 -45.68
CA GLU A 284 -21.37 25.80 -47.13
C GLU A 284 -22.27 26.95 -47.47
N HIS A 285 -21.82 27.84 -48.32
CA HIS A 285 -22.54 28.99 -48.82
C HIS A 285 -22.79 28.89 -50.30
N TYR A 286 -23.97 29.32 -50.79
CA TYR A 286 -24.21 29.66 -52.17
C TYR A 286 -23.44 30.93 -52.53
N VAL A 287 -22.92 30.96 -53.79
CA VAL A 287 -22.35 32.17 -54.36
C VAL A 287 -23.43 32.91 -55.11
N CYS A 288 -23.69 34.17 -54.78
CA CYS A 288 -24.67 35.04 -55.41
C CYS A 288 -24.14 35.62 -56.72
N ALA A 289 -25.04 36.14 -57.57
CA ALA A 289 -24.70 36.71 -58.87
C ALA A 289 -23.80 37.96 -58.78
N ASP A 290 -23.87 38.67 -57.67
CA ASP A 290 -23.05 39.85 -57.31
C ASP A 290 -21.70 39.50 -56.71
N GLY A 291 -21.41 38.22 -56.55
CA GLY A 291 -20.19 37.72 -55.94
C GLY A 291 -20.20 37.58 -54.44
N SER A 292 -21.23 38.00 -53.76
CA SER A 292 -21.48 37.75 -52.31
C SER A 292 -21.78 36.28 -52.02
N THR A 293 -21.82 35.92 -50.77
CA THR A 293 -22.16 34.53 -50.37
C THR A 293 -23.28 34.55 -49.33
N VAL A 294 -24.15 33.57 -49.35
CA VAL A 294 -25.23 33.36 -48.38
C VAL A 294 -25.20 31.91 -47.88
N ALA A 295 -25.35 31.68 -46.58
CA ALA A 295 -25.35 30.34 -46.00
C ALA A 295 -26.43 29.47 -46.71
N THR A 296 -26.02 28.29 -47.17
CA THR A 296 -26.93 27.39 -47.91
C THR A 296 -28.21 27.08 -47.16
N GLN A 297 -28.12 26.86 -45.85
CA GLN A 297 -29.28 26.60 -45.00
C GLN A 297 -30.19 27.86 -44.89
N ALA A 298 -29.59 29.01 -44.60
CA ALA A 298 -30.37 30.27 -44.48
C ALA A 298 -31.05 30.67 -45.79
N TYR A 299 -30.42 30.44 -46.93
CA TYR A 299 -31.00 30.65 -48.24
C TYR A 299 -32.21 29.75 -48.46
N ASN A 300 -32.11 28.45 -48.17
CA ASN A 300 -33.16 27.48 -48.34
C ASN A 300 -34.33 27.76 -47.39
N ASP A 301 -34.06 28.10 -46.14
CA ASP A 301 -35.08 28.45 -45.15
C ASP A 301 -35.86 29.70 -45.56
N ALA A 302 -35.16 30.73 -46.05
CA ALA A 302 -35.78 31.95 -46.57
C ALA A 302 -36.66 31.68 -47.81
N LEU A 303 -36.19 30.81 -48.72
CA LEU A 303 -36.96 30.39 -49.91
C LEU A 303 -38.24 29.65 -49.52
N VAL A 304 -38.15 28.72 -48.57
CA VAL A 304 -39.31 27.98 -48.04
C VAL A 304 -40.30 28.93 -47.36
N ALA A 305 -39.79 29.94 -46.65
CA ALA A 305 -40.61 30.95 -45.99
C ALA A 305 -41.22 32.00 -46.95
N GLY A 306 -41.00 31.90 -48.28
CA GLY A 306 -41.50 32.84 -49.27
C GLY A 306 -40.84 34.23 -49.22
N GLN A 307 -39.64 34.34 -48.63
CA GLN A 307 -38.92 35.61 -48.54
C GLN A 307 -38.11 35.85 -49.83
N THR A 308 -37.81 37.12 -50.10
CA THR A 308 -36.95 37.49 -51.21
C THR A 308 -35.49 37.00 -50.98
N VAL A 309 -34.99 36.17 -51.86
CA VAL A 309 -33.63 35.65 -51.81
C VAL A 309 -32.76 36.24 -52.92
N PRO A 310 -31.42 36.38 -52.72
CA PRO A 310 -30.53 36.89 -53.74
C PRO A 310 -30.43 35.90 -54.92
N SER A 311 -30.21 36.41 -56.16
CA SER A 311 -29.99 35.57 -57.33
C SER A 311 -28.66 34.83 -57.21
N LEU A 312 -28.65 33.52 -57.50
CA LEU A 312 -27.45 32.70 -57.38
C LEU A 312 -26.62 32.71 -58.67
N SER A 313 -25.33 32.47 -58.54
CA SER A 313 -24.39 32.20 -59.60
C SER A 313 -24.40 30.71 -59.93
N TYR A 314 -24.46 30.33 -61.23
CA TYR A 314 -24.52 28.94 -61.70
C TYR A 314 -23.26 28.57 -62.49
N PHE A 315 -22.97 27.27 -62.56
CA PHE A 315 -21.96 26.76 -63.45
C PHE A 315 -22.45 26.80 -64.89
N LEU A 316 -21.67 27.44 -65.77
CA LEU A 316 -22.08 27.64 -67.20
C LEU A 316 -21.67 26.44 -68.08
N SER A 317 -20.74 25.61 -67.67
CA SER A 317 -20.21 24.46 -68.43
C SER A 317 -19.60 23.41 -67.49
N GLY A 318 -19.34 22.22 -68.01
CA GLY A 318 -18.75 21.12 -67.29
C GLY A 318 -19.76 20.19 -66.63
N LYS A 319 -19.32 19.28 -65.79
CA LYS A 319 -20.10 18.21 -65.15
C LYS A 319 -21.26 18.77 -64.27
N ASN A 320 -21.08 19.95 -63.74
CA ASN A 320 -22.05 20.60 -62.83
C ASN A 320 -22.81 21.76 -63.51
N ALA A 321 -22.84 21.82 -64.84
CA ALA A 321 -23.55 22.86 -65.59
C ALA A 321 -25.05 22.95 -65.14
N GLY A 322 -25.51 24.14 -64.77
CA GLY A 322 -26.87 24.38 -64.26
C GLY A 322 -27.03 24.23 -62.74
N GLU A 323 -26.00 23.79 -62.01
CA GLU A 323 -26.02 23.75 -60.56
C GLU A 323 -25.57 25.10 -59.96
N PRO A 324 -26.14 25.53 -58.78
CA PRO A 324 -25.66 26.72 -58.11
C PRO A 324 -24.26 26.53 -57.60
N LYS A 325 -23.41 27.54 -57.75
CA LYS A 325 -22.06 27.53 -57.22
C LYS A 325 -22.07 27.59 -55.69
N LYS A 326 -21.30 26.73 -55.08
CA LYS A 326 -21.12 26.66 -53.64
C LYS A 326 -19.68 26.95 -53.27
N ARG A 327 -19.50 27.51 -52.07
CA ARG A 327 -18.19 27.81 -51.49
C ARG A 327 -18.21 27.52 -50.01
N GLN A 328 -17.12 26.94 -49.49
CA GLN A 328 -16.90 26.84 -48.04
C GLN A 328 -16.45 28.20 -47.51
N VAL A 329 -17.21 28.77 -46.57
CA VAL A 329 -16.92 30.02 -45.89
C VAL A 329 -16.63 29.70 -44.43
N THR A 330 -15.60 30.35 -43.90
CA THR A 330 -15.27 30.23 -42.48
C THR A 330 -16.09 31.28 -41.69
N VAL A 331 -16.95 30.81 -40.81
CA VAL A 331 -17.82 31.65 -39.98
C VAL A 331 -17.58 31.42 -38.50
N PRO A 332 -17.90 32.38 -37.60
CA PRO A 332 -17.85 32.16 -36.18
C PRO A 332 -18.80 31.03 -35.75
N ASP A 333 -18.31 30.06 -35.01
CA ASP A 333 -19.12 29.00 -34.41
C ASP A 333 -19.69 29.50 -33.06
N VAL A 334 -20.80 30.19 -33.14
CA VAL A 334 -21.47 30.76 -31.95
C VAL A 334 -22.01 29.65 -31.04
N ALA A 335 -22.38 28.51 -31.58
CA ALA A 335 -22.89 27.37 -30.79
C ALA A 335 -21.80 26.74 -29.90
N ARG A 336 -20.59 26.71 -30.41
CA ARG A 336 -19.41 26.23 -29.64
C ARG A 336 -18.92 27.25 -28.64
N GLY A 337 -19.29 28.52 -28.78
CA GLY A 337 -18.97 29.59 -27.86
C GLY A 337 -17.67 30.34 -28.17
N GLN A 338 -17.35 31.31 -27.31
CA GLN A 338 -16.16 32.15 -27.41
C GLN A 338 -14.89 31.38 -27.04
N LYS A 339 -13.80 31.65 -27.73
CA LYS A 339 -12.49 31.10 -27.35
C LYS A 339 -12.05 31.69 -26.02
N MET A 340 -11.51 30.79 -25.17
CA MET A 340 -11.00 31.15 -23.86
C MET A 340 -9.49 30.89 -23.82
N ARG A 341 -8.73 31.71 -23.12
CA ARG A 341 -7.34 31.44 -22.77
C ARG A 341 -7.20 31.19 -21.27
N ASN A 342 -6.21 30.41 -20.92
CA ASN A 342 -5.82 30.25 -19.53
C ASN A 342 -5.00 31.49 -19.09
N GLU A 343 -5.38 32.05 -17.94
CA GLU A 343 -4.65 33.14 -17.31
C GLU A 343 -4.35 32.77 -15.86
N ASP A 344 -3.07 32.88 -15.52
CA ASP A 344 -2.61 32.61 -14.17
C ASP A 344 -2.84 33.83 -13.30
N ARG A 345 -3.44 33.61 -12.14
CA ARG A 345 -3.71 34.63 -11.12
C ARG A 345 -3.23 34.14 -9.76
N ILE A 346 -3.07 35.08 -8.83
CA ILE A 346 -2.65 34.82 -7.46
C ILE A 346 -3.80 35.20 -6.54
N TYR A 347 -4.07 34.30 -5.56
CA TYR A 347 -4.95 34.60 -4.44
C TYR A 347 -4.16 34.52 -3.15
N SER A 348 -4.23 35.57 -2.31
CA SER A 348 -3.47 35.71 -1.07
C SER A 348 -4.36 35.40 0.14
N PHE A 349 -4.04 34.31 0.85
CA PHE A 349 -4.69 33.97 2.10
C PHE A 349 -4.11 34.74 3.27
N LYS A 350 -4.95 35.20 4.20
CA LYS A 350 -4.51 35.95 5.40
C LYS A 350 -3.90 35.02 6.46
N GLY A 351 -4.28 33.73 6.48
CA GLY A 351 -3.92 32.78 7.53
C GLY A 351 -4.68 32.98 8.84
N TYR A 352 -4.66 31.92 9.66
CA TYR A 352 -5.29 31.91 11.00
C TYR A 352 -4.27 31.96 12.13
N THR A 353 -3.01 31.59 11.88
CA THR A 353 -1.93 31.59 12.87
C THR A 353 -0.57 31.78 12.20
N ALA A 354 0.41 32.25 12.98
CA ALA A 354 1.78 32.39 12.48
C ALA A 354 2.49 31.02 12.43
N PRO A 355 3.25 30.73 11.36
CA PRO A 355 4.03 29.51 11.26
C PRO A 355 5.27 29.55 12.16
N ARG A 356 5.75 28.35 12.58
CA ARG A 356 7.08 28.23 13.20
C ARG A 356 8.14 27.99 12.11
N LYS A 357 9.32 28.60 12.26
CA LYS A 357 10.43 28.47 11.29
C LYS A 357 10.79 27.02 10.98
N GLN A 358 10.75 26.14 11.95
CA GLN A 358 11.04 24.71 11.80
C GLN A 358 10.03 23.93 10.94
N TRP A 359 8.87 24.51 10.63
CA TRP A 359 7.85 23.90 9.76
C TRP A 359 8.01 24.30 8.29
N GLU A 360 8.93 25.19 7.97
CA GLU A 360 9.18 25.59 6.58
C GLU A 360 9.62 24.39 5.74
N THR A 361 9.07 24.29 4.52
CA THR A 361 9.43 23.24 3.57
C THR A 361 10.53 23.74 2.63
N SER A 362 10.98 22.87 1.71
CA SER A 362 11.90 23.28 0.64
C SER A 362 11.30 24.33 -0.32
N THR A 363 9.97 24.50 -0.33
CA THR A 363 9.28 25.53 -1.11
C THR A 363 9.10 26.76 -0.23
N PRO A 364 9.71 27.92 -0.58
CA PRO A 364 9.59 29.13 0.21
C PRO A 364 8.14 29.55 0.45
N GLY A 365 7.80 29.91 1.69
CA GLY A 365 6.46 30.33 2.08
C GLY A 365 5.44 29.19 2.22
N VAL A 366 5.86 27.94 2.05
CA VAL A 366 5.01 26.75 2.28
C VAL A 366 5.49 26.03 3.53
N TYR A 367 4.57 25.79 4.45
CA TYR A 367 4.83 25.16 5.74
C TYR A 367 4.21 23.76 5.81
N GLN A 368 4.79 22.92 6.64
CA GLN A 368 4.29 21.56 6.88
C GLN A 368 2.90 21.61 7.52
N THR A 369 2.00 20.78 6.97
CA THR A 369 0.63 20.58 7.44
C THR A 369 0.38 19.12 7.80
N GLY A 370 1.38 18.47 8.41
CA GLY A 370 1.26 17.08 8.88
C GLY A 370 0.28 16.95 10.04
N ALA A 371 -0.21 15.74 10.27
CA ALA A 371 -1.23 15.45 11.29
C ALA A 371 -0.83 15.96 12.69
N GLU A 372 0.43 15.80 13.07
CA GLU A 372 0.96 16.25 14.38
C GLU A 372 0.85 17.78 14.55
N ILE A 373 1.14 18.54 13.48
CA ILE A 373 1.07 20.02 13.51
C ILE A 373 -0.39 20.48 13.56
N ILE A 374 -1.25 19.87 12.75
CA ILE A 374 -2.69 20.19 12.71
C ILE A 374 -3.33 19.87 14.07
N GLU A 375 -3.00 18.74 14.67
CA GLU A 375 -3.52 18.34 16.00
C GLU A 375 -3.02 19.28 17.10
N ALA A 376 -1.72 19.63 17.12
CA ALA A 376 -1.14 20.55 18.09
C ALA A 376 -1.76 21.95 17.98
N LEU A 377 -1.97 22.47 16.78
CA LEU A 377 -2.60 23.77 16.55
C LEU A 377 -4.10 23.75 16.89
N GLY A 378 -4.81 22.65 16.59
CA GLY A 378 -6.20 22.46 16.98
C GLY A 378 -6.38 22.45 18.49
N ASN A 379 -5.46 21.83 19.23
CA ASN A 379 -5.42 21.85 20.68
C ASN A 379 -5.08 23.25 21.25
N SER A 380 -4.38 24.09 20.49
CA SER A 380 -4.11 25.49 20.87
C SER A 380 -5.28 26.45 20.57
N GLY A 381 -6.42 25.93 20.09
CA GLY A 381 -7.64 26.72 19.89
C GLY A 381 -7.75 27.39 18.51
N VAL A 382 -6.90 27.05 17.53
CA VAL A 382 -7.07 27.51 16.16
C VAL A 382 -8.36 26.92 15.59
N PRO A 383 -9.30 27.74 15.06
CA PRO A 383 -10.57 27.26 14.54
C PRO A 383 -10.40 26.21 13.45
N PHE A 384 -11.42 25.41 13.19
CA PHE A 384 -11.51 24.36 12.17
C PHE A 384 -10.43 23.26 12.18
N LEU A 385 -9.29 23.41 12.82
CA LEU A 385 -8.19 22.42 12.73
C LEU A 385 -8.55 21.09 13.39
N LYS A 386 -9.48 21.06 14.36
CA LYS A 386 -10.03 19.80 14.89
C LYS A 386 -10.87 19.08 13.84
N ALA A 387 -11.76 19.82 13.15
CA ALA A 387 -12.55 19.26 12.04
C ALA A 387 -11.64 18.82 10.87
N LEU A 388 -10.59 19.59 10.57
CA LEU A 388 -9.60 19.22 9.55
C LEU A 388 -8.84 17.93 9.92
N ALA A 389 -8.41 17.78 11.17
CA ALA A 389 -7.77 16.57 11.64
C ALA A 389 -8.71 15.36 11.55
N GLU A 390 -9.96 15.53 11.96
CA GLU A 390 -10.97 14.47 11.89
C GLU A 390 -11.31 14.13 10.43
N ARG A 391 -11.48 15.12 9.56
CA ARG A 391 -11.65 14.92 8.11
C ARG A 391 -10.52 14.08 7.52
N ALA A 392 -9.26 14.40 7.86
CA ALA A 392 -8.11 13.65 7.35
C ALA A 392 -8.09 12.19 7.83
N LYS A 393 -8.53 11.94 9.08
CA LYS A 393 -8.68 10.58 9.63
C LYS A 393 -9.78 9.80 8.89
N VAL A 394 -10.96 10.40 8.73
CA VAL A 394 -12.10 9.78 8.04
C VAL A 394 -11.78 9.52 6.57
N ASP A 395 -11.19 10.48 5.87
CA ASP A 395 -10.79 10.37 4.47
C ASP A 395 -9.77 9.23 4.25
N LYS A 396 -8.77 9.15 5.15
CA LYS A 396 -7.80 8.05 5.13
C LYS A 396 -8.45 6.70 5.46
N ASP A 397 -9.32 6.67 6.43
CA ASP A 397 -10.01 5.45 6.87
C ASP A 397 -10.85 4.88 5.72
N LEU A 398 -11.68 5.73 5.12
CA LEU A 398 -12.53 5.39 3.98
C LEU A 398 -11.71 4.92 2.77
N GLY A 399 -10.72 5.70 2.34
CA GLY A 399 -9.95 5.41 1.11
C GLY A 399 -8.92 4.30 1.27
N THR A 400 -8.48 3.97 2.50
CA THR A 400 -7.47 2.93 2.74
C THR A 400 -8.09 1.61 3.14
N TYR A 401 -9.04 1.62 4.07
CA TYR A 401 -9.54 0.40 4.71
C TYR A 401 -10.92 -0.03 4.22
N PHE A 402 -11.78 0.91 3.85
CA PHE A 402 -13.11 0.59 3.33
C PHE A 402 -13.14 0.54 1.81
N ILE A 403 -14.06 1.23 1.20
CA ILE A 403 -14.19 1.36 -0.25
C ILE A 403 -14.52 2.80 -0.60
N ARG A 404 -13.88 3.32 -1.63
CA ARG A 404 -14.12 4.67 -2.14
C ARG A 404 -13.94 4.72 -3.64
N GLU A 405 -14.84 5.42 -4.30
CA GLU A 405 -14.72 5.77 -5.70
C GLU A 405 -13.94 7.09 -5.84
N ASP A 406 -12.96 7.14 -6.74
CA ASP A 406 -12.26 8.37 -7.08
C ASP A 406 -13.04 9.22 -8.10
N LYS A 407 -12.55 10.41 -8.42
CA LYS A 407 -13.18 11.32 -9.41
C LYS A 407 -13.22 10.74 -10.84
N GLN A 408 -12.47 9.68 -11.12
CA GLN A 408 -12.43 8.97 -12.41
C GLN A 408 -13.30 7.70 -12.43
N GLY A 409 -14.00 7.39 -11.33
CA GLY A 409 -14.83 6.19 -11.21
C GLY A 409 -14.06 4.92 -10.79
N ASN A 410 -12.78 5.03 -10.39
CA ASN A 410 -12.02 3.87 -9.95
C ASN A 410 -12.27 3.60 -8.46
N LEU A 411 -12.54 2.35 -8.13
CA LEU A 411 -12.71 1.91 -6.76
C LEU A 411 -11.36 1.62 -6.09
N GLY A 412 -11.16 2.18 -4.91
CA GLY A 412 -10.00 1.96 -4.05
C GLY A 412 -10.39 1.48 -2.66
N GLY A 413 -9.40 1.12 -1.85
CA GLY A 413 -9.58 0.64 -0.49
C GLY A 413 -9.46 -0.88 -0.34
N MET A 414 -9.40 -1.33 0.91
CA MET A 414 -9.16 -2.73 1.26
C MET A 414 -10.30 -3.66 0.85
N LEU A 415 -11.54 -3.19 0.95
CA LEU A 415 -12.72 -4.00 0.62
C LEU A 415 -12.82 -4.35 -0.87
N THR A 416 -12.13 -3.60 -1.75
CA THR A 416 -12.03 -3.99 -3.18
C THR A 416 -11.24 -5.28 -3.39
N LEU A 417 -10.56 -5.76 -2.36
CA LEU A 417 -9.74 -6.98 -2.40
C LEU A 417 -10.44 -8.19 -1.78
N VAL A 418 -11.68 -8.03 -1.35
CA VAL A 418 -12.53 -9.17 -0.95
C VAL A 418 -12.86 -9.98 -2.20
N GLN A 419 -12.48 -11.25 -2.19
CA GLN A 419 -12.71 -12.16 -3.31
C GLN A 419 -14.12 -12.79 -3.26
N PRO A 420 -14.59 -13.48 -4.31
CA PRO A 420 -15.93 -14.05 -4.36
C PRO A 420 -16.25 -15.07 -3.23
N ASP A 421 -15.23 -15.67 -2.63
CA ASP A 421 -15.36 -16.55 -1.46
C ASP A 421 -15.58 -15.79 -0.13
N GLY A 422 -15.54 -14.44 -0.17
CA GLY A 422 -15.64 -13.55 0.98
C GLY A 422 -14.35 -13.42 1.79
N LEU A 423 -13.22 -13.85 1.23
CA LEU A 423 -11.91 -13.76 1.87
C LEU A 423 -11.05 -12.65 1.26
N ILE A 424 -10.14 -12.14 2.07
CA ILE A 424 -9.03 -11.30 1.64
C ILE A 424 -7.75 -12.12 1.76
N HIS A 425 -7.14 -12.48 0.64
CA HIS A 425 -5.86 -13.18 0.58
C HIS A 425 -4.71 -12.16 0.46
N HIS A 426 -4.35 -11.55 1.60
CA HIS A 426 -3.25 -10.59 1.65
C HIS A 426 -1.89 -11.27 1.45
N GLN A 427 -0.91 -10.53 0.97
CA GLN A 427 0.45 -11.04 0.80
C GLN A 427 1.29 -10.73 2.04
N ILE A 428 2.09 -11.70 2.49
CA ILE A 428 3.05 -11.56 3.58
C ILE A 428 4.46 -11.64 2.99
N ASN A 429 5.20 -10.53 3.02
CA ASN A 429 6.54 -10.43 2.45
C ASN A 429 7.60 -10.62 3.53
N MET A 430 8.59 -11.45 3.27
CA MET A 430 9.67 -11.80 4.20
C MET A 430 10.99 -11.08 3.89
N THR A 431 11.11 -10.45 2.72
CA THR A 431 12.33 -9.78 2.24
C THR A 431 12.21 -8.26 2.19
N SER A 432 11.22 -7.66 2.85
CA SER A 432 10.89 -6.23 2.70
C SER A 432 11.30 -5.36 3.89
N THR A 433 11.93 -5.92 4.93
CA THR A 433 12.31 -5.16 6.13
C THR A 433 13.73 -5.51 6.56
N VAL A 434 14.55 -4.52 6.83
CA VAL A 434 15.94 -4.70 7.31
C VAL A 434 16.03 -5.37 8.69
N THR A 435 14.92 -5.65 9.34
CA THR A 435 14.83 -6.28 10.66
C THR A 435 14.31 -7.71 10.62
N ALA A 436 14.14 -8.31 9.45
CA ALA A 436 13.49 -9.61 9.20
C ALA A 436 12.05 -9.73 9.75
N ARG A 437 11.37 -8.61 10.01
CA ARG A 437 9.94 -8.62 10.29
C ARG A 437 9.16 -8.90 9.01
N PHE A 438 8.02 -9.54 9.13
CA PHE A 438 7.08 -9.62 8.01
C PHE A 438 6.56 -8.24 7.66
N SER A 439 6.34 -7.98 6.38
CA SER A 439 5.50 -6.90 5.90
C SER A 439 4.29 -7.46 5.17
N SER A 440 3.24 -6.67 5.02
CA SER A 440 2.02 -7.10 4.35
C SER A 440 1.64 -6.13 3.23
N SER A 441 1.14 -6.69 2.13
CA SER A 441 0.67 -5.93 0.97
C SER A 441 -0.57 -6.58 0.35
N ASN A 442 -1.30 -5.84 -0.44
CA ASN A 442 -2.48 -6.24 -1.19
C ASN A 442 -3.55 -7.03 -0.38
N PRO A 443 -4.09 -6.46 0.73
CA PRO A 443 -3.79 -5.18 1.36
C PRO A 443 -2.74 -5.29 2.47
N ASN A 444 -2.26 -4.13 3.01
CA ASN A 444 -1.41 -4.13 4.18
C ASN A 444 -2.24 -4.34 5.46
N MET A 445 -2.38 -5.60 5.89
CA MET A 445 -3.13 -5.99 7.09
C MET A 445 -2.45 -5.57 8.40
N GLN A 446 -1.15 -5.26 8.38
CA GLN A 446 -0.40 -4.86 9.59
C GLN A 446 -0.65 -3.40 9.98
N ASN A 447 -1.22 -2.59 9.07
CA ASN A 447 -1.52 -1.19 9.32
C ASN A 447 -2.96 -0.94 9.80
N ILE A 448 -3.73 -1.98 10.10
CA ILE A 448 -5.09 -1.84 10.62
C ILE A 448 -5.06 -1.06 11.95
N PRO A 449 -5.83 0.04 12.09
CA PRO A 449 -5.79 0.90 13.26
C PRO A 449 -6.13 0.18 14.56
N LYS A 450 -5.43 0.53 15.64
CA LYS A 450 -5.68 -0.01 16.99
C LYS A 450 -6.72 0.84 17.75
N GLY A 451 -7.45 0.18 18.65
CA GLY A 451 -8.15 0.82 19.77
C GLY A 451 -9.25 1.81 19.37
N GLY A 452 -10.26 1.40 18.61
CA GLY A 452 -11.44 2.25 18.35
C GLY A 452 -11.21 3.44 17.43
N LYS A 453 -9.99 3.59 16.86
CA LYS A 453 -9.66 4.67 15.91
C LYS A 453 -10.33 4.47 14.54
N SER A 454 -10.74 3.25 14.23
CA SER A 454 -11.48 2.88 13.03
C SER A 454 -12.40 1.70 13.33
N LYS A 455 -13.55 1.66 12.67
CA LYS A 455 -14.49 0.52 12.76
C LYS A 455 -14.08 -0.67 11.87
N ILE A 456 -13.01 -0.56 11.07
CA ILE A 456 -12.61 -1.61 10.10
C ILE A 456 -12.41 -2.98 10.73
N LYS A 457 -11.96 -3.05 11.99
CA LYS A 457 -11.80 -4.34 12.68
C LYS A 457 -13.10 -5.11 12.84
N GLN A 458 -14.25 -4.44 12.88
CA GLN A 458 -15.56 -5.07 12.99
C GLN A 458 -15.95 -5.84 11.72
N VAL A 459 -15.35 -5.47 10.58
CA VAL A 459 -15.57 -6.13 9.29
C VAL A 459 -14.93 -7.52 9.25
N PHE A 460 -13.86 -7.74 10.01
CA PHE A 460 -13.21 -9.05 10.05
C PHE A 460 -13.96 -9.99 11.01
N VAL A 461 -14.47 -11.06 10.45
CA VAL A 461 -15.29 -12.04 11.16
C VAL A 461 -14.70 -13.44 11.05
N SER A 462 -15.11 -14.33 11.93
CA SER A 462 -14.72 -15.73 11.83
C SER A 462 -15.33 -16.37 10.58
N ARG A 463 -14.54 -17.11 9.79
CA ARG A 463 -15.06 -17.90 8.67
C ARG A 463 -15.95 -19.08 9.11
N PHE A 464 -15.95 -19.40 10.40
CA PHE A 464 -16.82 -20.41 10.99
C PHE A 464 -18.14 -19.82 11.52
N GLY A 465 -18.48 -18.59 11.13
CA GLY A 465 -19.71 -17.90 11.53
C GLY A 465 -19.81 -17.71 13.04
N SER A 466 -21.01 -17.89 13.59
CA SER A 466 -21.29 -17.74 15.03
C SER A 466 -20.58 -18.78 15.92
N GLU A 467 -20.22 -19.92 15.36
CA GLU A 467 -19.51 -21.01 16.08
C GLU A 467 -18.01 -20.71 16.23
N GLY A 468 -17.49 -19.77 15.48
CA GLY A 468 -16.07 -19.43 15.48
C GLY A 468 -15.74 -18.10 16.17
N LYS A 469 -14.47 -17.95 16.51
CA LYS A 469 -13.92 -16.71 17.09
C LYS A 469 -12.63 -16.32 16.39
N ILE A 470 -12.33 -15.02 16.37
CA ILE A 470 -10.99 -14.53 16.05
C ILE A 470 -10.24 -14.39 17.36
N ILE A 471 -9.09 -15.09 17.45
CA ILE A 471 -8.20 -15.03 18.62
C ILE A 471 -7.01 -14.14 18.27
N GLN A 472 -6.75 -13.16 19.11
CA GLN A 472 -5.55 -12.32 19.02
C GLN A 472 -4.63 -12.64 20.20
N SER A 473 -3.37 -12.99 19.89
CA SER A 473 -2.32 -13.19 20.88
C SER A 473 -1.12 -12.32 20.53
N ASP A 474 -0.51 -11.70 21.53
CA ASP A 474 0.66 -10.84 21.35
C ASP A 474 1.62 -11.01 22.53
N PHE A 475 2.90 -10.83 22.28
CA PHE A 475 3.90 -10.86 23.35
C PHE A 475 3.82 -9.62 24.22
N THR A 476 3.88 -9.82 25.53
CA THR A 476 3.95 -8.69 26.46
C THR A 476 5.38 -8.14 26.51
N SER A 477 5.56 -6.89 26.12
CA SER A 477 6.84 -6.15 26.24
C SER A 477 8.05 -6.87 25.61
N LEU A 478 7.87 -7.55 24.46
CA LEU A 478 8.90 -8.38 23.82
C LEU A 478 10.22 -7.64 23.65
N GLU A 479 10.19 -6.39 23.18
CA GLU A 479 11.40 -5.59 22.94
C GLU A 479 12.20 -5.36 24.22
N ILE A 480 11.51 -5.17 25.35
CA ILE A 480 12.18 -4.97 26.65
C ILE A 480 12.82 -6.27 27.13
N TYR A 481 12.15 -7.42 26.93
CA TYR A 481 12.78 -8.74 27.22
C TYR A 481 14.02 -8.97 26.37
N ILE A 482 13.96 -8.68 25.09
CA ILE A 482 15.12 -8.81 24.18
C ILE A 482 16.25 -7.86 24.59
N GLN A 483 15.92 -6.61 24.96
CA GLN A 483 16.90 -5.65 25.47
C GLN A 483 17.59 -6.19 26.73
N ALA A 484 16.83 -6.70 27.69
CA ALA A 484 17.36 -7.29 28.93
C ALA A 484 18.31 -8.46 28.65
N ILE A 485 17.98 -9.32 27.68
CA ILE A 485 18.80 -10.47 27.26
C ILE A 485 20.09 -9.99 26.58
N LEU A 486 19.99 -9.08 25.59
CA LEU A 486 21.14 -8.61 24.80
C LEU A 486 22.14 -7.83 25.66
N THR A 487 21.66 -7.02 26.60
CA THR A 487 22.50 -6.23 27.49
C THR A 487 22.98 -7.02 28.72
N ASN A 488 22.40 -8.20 28.95
CA ASN A 488 22.60 -9.01 30.17
C ASN A 488 22.39 -8.19 31.47
N CYS A 489 21.45 -7.23 31.41
CA CYS A 489 21.15 -6.36 32.54
C CYS A 489 20.43 -7.12 33.65
N LYS A 490 21.13 -7.43 34.73
CA LYS A 490 20.63 -8.27 35.81
C LYS A 490 19.39 -7.70 36.48
N GLN A 491 19.40 -6.39 36.75
CA GLN A 491 18.25 -5.73 37.38
C GLN A 491 17.01 -5.73 36.47
N MET A 492 17.19 -5.48 35.18
CA MET A 492 16.08 -5.53 34.21
C MET A 492 15.49 -6.94 34.09
N ILE A 493 16.33 -7.97 34.09
CA ILE A 493 15.88 -9.37 34.08
C ILE A 493 15.07 -9.68 35.33
N LEU A 494 15.55 -9.27 36.53
CA LEU A 494 14.83 -9.50 37.79
C LEU A 494 13.48 -8.76 37.82
N ASP A 495 13.44 -7.51 37.38
CA ASP A 495 12.21 -6.71 37.32
C ASP A 495 11.17 -7.36 36.39
N LEU A 496 11.59 -7.84 35.22
CA LEU A 496 10.71 -8.50 34.27
C LEU A 496 10.20 -9.86 34.76
N LEU A 497 11.09 -10.68 35.36
CA LEU A 497 10.70 -11.98 35.95
C LEU A 497 9.79 -11.79 37.17
N GLY A 498 9.96 -10.69 37.92
CA GLY A 498 9.07 -10.30 39.02
C GLY A 498 7.71 -9.76 38.57
N GLY A 499 7.47 -9.67 37.24
CA GLY A 499 6.20 -9.17 36.68
C GLY A 499 6.04 -7.66 36.72
N LEU A 500 7.14 -6.91 36.90
CA LEU A 500 7.09 -5.44 36.92
C LEU A 500 6.67 -4.91 35.54
N ASP A 501 5.59 -4.11 35.51
CA ASP A 501 5.25 -3.31 34.34
C ASP A 501 6.14 -2.06 34.31
N MET A 502 7.21 -2.10 33.52
CA MET A 502 8.21 -1.04 33.48
C MET A 502 7.65 0.32 33.05
N HIS A 503 6.53 0.34 32.31
CA HIS A 503 5.85 1.57 31.93
C HIS A 503 5.09 2.16 33.11
N VAL A 504 4.47 1.32 33.94
CA VAL A 504 3.84 1.73 35.21
C VAL A 504 4.90 2.20 36.21
N ALA A 505 6.03 1.49 36.32
CA ALA A 505 7.13 1.89 37.19
C ALA A 505 7.66 3.30 36.83
N ARG A 506 7.74 3.62 35.56
CA ARG A 506 8.13 4.96 35.08
C ARG A 506 7.07 6.01 35.42
N VAL A 507 5.77 5.70 35.27
CA VAL A 507 4.68 6.60 35.70
C VAL A 507 4.76 6.85 37.20
N ALA A 508 5.01 5.81 37.99
CA ALA A 508 5.18 5.94 39.46
C ALA A 508 6.31 6.91 39.81
N THR A 509 7.48 6.73 39.17
CA THR A 509 8.64 7.60 39.35
C THR A 509 8.35 9.05 38.95
N THR A 510 7.72 9.28 37.80
CA THR A 510 7.39 10.64 37.35
C THR A 510 6.34 11.32 38.23
N ALA A 511 5.36 10.57 38.72
CA ALA A 511 4.29 11.10 39.56
C ALA A 511 4.66 11.18 41.05
N GLY A 512 5.81 10.63 41.45
CA GLY A 512 6.25 10.61 42.88
C GLY A 512 5.35 9.73 43.77
N ILE A 513 4.73 8.68 43.24
CA ILE A 513 3.85 7.76 43.95
C ILE A 513 4.41 6.33 43.98
N SER A 514 3.82 5.47 44.80
CA SER A 514 4.22 4.06 44.84
C SER A 514 3.87 3.32 43.55
N TYR A 515 4.61 2.23 43.24
CA TYR A 515 4.30 1.39 42.12
C TYR A 515 2.89 0.79 42.17
N ASP A 516 2.47 0.31 43.33
CA ASP A 516 1.15 -0.30 43.51
C ASP A 516 0.01 0.69 43.27
N GLU A 517 0.18 1.94 43.73
CA GLU A 517 -0.77 3.01 43.46
C GLU A 517 -0.82 3.37 41.98
N ALA A 518 0.34 3.54 41.33
CA ALA A 518 0.42 3.79 39.88
C ALA A 518 -0.18 2.63 39.07
N PHE A 519 0.07 1.39 39.52
CA PHE A 519 -0.48 0.20 38.86
C PHE A 519 -2.01 0.19 38.92
N LYS A 520 -2.58 0.45 40.11
CA LYS A 520 -4.03 0.58 40.29
C LYS A 520 -4.59 1.66 39.38
N LEU A 521 -4.04 2.86 39.38
CA LEU A 521 -4.50 3.99 38.58
C LEU A 521 -4.38 3.72 37.05
N CYS A 522 -3.34 3.04 36.61
CA CYS A 522 -3.13 2.73 35.18
C CYS A 522 -3.92 1.53 34.64
N LYS A 523 -4.41 0.64 35.51
CA LYS A 523 -4.98 -0.66 35.11
C LYS A 523 -6.43 -0.88 35.57
N SER A 524 -6.94 -0.08 36.47
CA SER A 524 -8.34 -0.21 36.92
C SER A 524 -9.31 0.09 35.77
N THR A 525 -10.33 -0.75 35.68
CA THR A 525 -11.41 -0.64 34.70
C THR A 525 -12.76 -0.63 35.40
N ILE A 526 -13.74 0.02 34.78
CA ILE A 526 -15.14 0.01 35.18
C ILE A 526 -16.01 -0.48 34.02
N ILE A 527 -17.12 -1.12 34.33
CA ILE A 527 -18.12 -1.52 33.35
C ILE A 527 -19.17 -0.42 33.28
N ARG A 528 -19.39 0.12 32.08
CA ARG A 528 -20.45 1.10 31.81
C ARG A 528 -21.83 0.43 31.72
N ASP A 529 -22.87 1.26 31.75
CA ASP A 529 -24.27 0.79 31.61
C ASP A 529 -24.55 0.05 30.30
N ASP A 530 -23.75 0.31 29.25
CA ASP A 530 -23.79 -0.38 27.97
C ASP A 530 -23.03 -1.71 27.96
N GLY A 531 -22.46 -2.12 29.10
CA GLY A 531 -21.65 -3.33 29.25
C GLY A 531 -20.22 -3.20 28.79
N ALA A 532 -19.78 -2.04 28.32
CA ALA A 532 -18.40 -1.82 27.86
C ALA A 532 -17.45 -1.64 29.05
N GLU A 533 -16.35 -2.39 29.04
CA GLU A 533 -15.23 -2.21 29.98
C GLU A 533 -14.36 -1.04 29.52
N VAL A 534 -14.22 -0.02 30.38
CA VAL A 534 -13.44 1.20 30.11
C VAL A 534 -12.49 1.50 31.27
N ALA A 535 -11.42 2.24 30.96
CA ALA A 535 -10.49 2.69 32.01
C ALA A 535 -11.19 3.56 33.05
N GLU A 536 -10.98 3.26 34.33
CA GLU A 536 -11.48 4.07 35.44
C GLU A 536 -10.80 5.44 35.49
N PHE A 537 -9.49 5.49 35.16
CA PHE A 537 -8.66 6.69 35.17
C PHE A 537 -7.99 6.91 33.80
N PRO A 538 -8.69 7.45 32.78
CA PRO A 538 -8.17 7.59 31.43
C PRO A 538 -6.86 8.39 31.33
N GLU A 539 -6.68 9.41 32.16
CA GLU A 539 -5.47 10.24 32.20
C GLU A 539 -4.23 9.45 32.64
N TRP A 540 -4.39 8.42 33.50
CA TRP A 540 -3.29 7.54 33.90
C TRP A 540 -2.95 6.50 32.83
N VAL A 541 -3.95 6.05 32.10
CA VAL A 541 -3.72 5.23 30.90
C VAL A 541 -2.95 6.00 29.83
N ASP A 542 -3.24 7.29 29.65
CA ASP A 542 -2.48 8.18 28.76
C ASP A 542 -1.03 8.35 29.24
N LYS A 543 -0.80 8.64 30.52
CA LYS A 543 0.56 8.70 31.11
C LYS A 543 1.33 7.40 30.86
N ARG A 544 0.71 6.24 31.06
CA ARG A 544 1.35 4.94 30.78
C ARG A 544 1.63 4.75 29.29
N THR A 545 0.77 5.25 28.41
CA THR A 545 0.98 5.21 26.98
C THR A 545 2.18 6.08 26.57
N LYS A 546 2.33 7.27 27.13
CA LYS A 546 3.50 8.14 26.93
C LYS A 546 4.78 7.49 27.46
N ALA A 547 4.73 6.85 28.65
CA ALA A 547 5.84 6.09 29.20
C ALA A 547 6.24 4.90 28.31
N LYS A 548 5.29 4.26 27.64
CA LYS A 548 5.55 3.22 26.65
C LYS A 548 6.27 3.77 25.41
N VAL A 549 5.82 4.91 24.88
CA VAL A 549 6.47 5.60 23.76
C VAL A 549 7.90 5.98 24.11
N PHE A 550 8.14 6.51 25.31
CA PHE A 550 9.48 6.80 25.83
C PHE A 550 10.37 5.56 25.79
N SER A 551 9.92 4.42 26.33
CA SER A 551 10.70 3.17 26.38
C SER A 551 11.11 2.71 25.00
N PHE A 552 10.18 2.69 24.05
CA PHE A 552 10.47 2.27 22.68
C PHE A 552 11.46 3.21 22.00
N GLN A 553 11.28 4.50 22.13
CA GLN A 553 12.19 5.47 21.51
C GLN A 553 13.60 5.38 22.08
N ARG A 554 13.75 5.17 23.39
CA ARG A 554 15.05 4.92 24.03
C ARG A 554 15.69 3.64 23.53
N ALA A 555 14.95 2.55 23.45
CA ALA A 555 15.45 1.28 22.93
C ALA A 555 15.97 1.37 21.48
N TYR A 556 15.42 2.32 20.70
CA TYR A 556 15.87 2.63 19.34
C TYR A 556 16.84 3.82 19.24
N GLY A 557 17.43 4.26 20.35
CA GLY A 557 18.48 5.28 20.36
C GLY A 557 18.00 6.72 20.18
N ALA A 558 16.71 7.02 20.40
CA ALA A 558 16.21 8.38 20.31
C ALA A 558 16.77 9.25 21.44
N GLY A 559 17.24 10.47 21.11
CA GLY A 559 17.66 11.47 22.07
C GLY A 559 16.48 12.18 22.77
N ALA A 560 16.78 12.90 23.87
CA ALA A 560 15.78 13.54 24.71
C ALA A 560 14.84 14.50 23.96
N GLN A 561 15.35 15.29 23.02
CA GLN A 561 14.53 16.21 22.23
C GLN A 561 13.44 15.49 21.43
N LYS A 562 13.81 14.41 20.72
CA LYS A 562 12.84 13.62 19.92
C LYS A 562 11.76 12.97 20.81
N ILE A 563 12.16 12.53 22.00
CA ILE A 563 11.23 11.95 22.98
C ILE A 563 10.25 13.03 23.48
N SER A 564 10.75 14.21 23.85
CA SER A 564 9.95 15.34 24.28
C SER A 564 8.93 15.76 23.21
N ASP A 565 9.39 15.92 21.96
CA ASP A 565 8.54 16.31 20.83
C ASP A 565 7.41 15.32 20.57
N SER A 566 7.67 14.02 20.72
CA SER A 566 6.70 12.95 20.42
C SER A 566 5.75 12.61 21.57
N THR A 567 6.17 12.84 22.82
CA THR A 567 5.38 12.50 24.02
C THR A 567 4.67 13.70 24.64
N GLY A 568 5.16 14.92 24.33
CA GLY A 568 4.75 16.15 24.99
C GLY A 568 5.26 16.27 26.43
N ILE A 569 6.17 15.40 26.87
CA ILE A 569 6.85 15.51 28.17
C ILE A 569 7.88 16.65 28.10
N PRO A 570 7.93 17.56 29.08
CA PRO A 570 8.96 18.60 29.12
C PRO A 570 10.37 18.01 29.02
N ILE A 571 11.25 18.67 28.28
CA ILE A 571 12.58 18.12 27.98
C ILE A 571 13.42 17.86 29.23
N ASP A 572 13.30 18.70 30.26
CA ASP A 572 14.01 18.53 31.53
C ASP A 572 13.53 17.28 32.28
N GLU A 573 12.23 16.99 32.23
CA GLU A 573 11.67 15.74 32.77
C GLU A 573 12.14 14.52 31.98
N VAL A 574 12.29 14.63 30.65
CA VAL A 574 12.84 13.56 29.82
C VAL A 574 14.29 13.26 30.21
N TYR A 575 15.12 14.30 30.44
CA TYR A 575 16.50 14.09 30.93
C TYR A 575 16.53 13.39 32.30
N ALA A 576 15.70 13.82 33.24
CA ALA A 576 15.61 13.18 34.56
C ALA A 576 15.17 11.71 34.48
N LEU A 577 14.24 11.39 33.57
CA LEU A 577 13.82 10.00 33.29
C LEU A 577 14.92 9.16 32.70
N ILE A 578 15.73 9.71 31.79
CA ILE A 578 16.87 9.03 31.17
C ILE A 578 17.93 8.74 32.25
N GLU A 579 18.26 9.71 33.10
CA GLU A 579 19.22 9.54 34.19
C GLU A 579 18.76 8.47 35.20
N ALA A 580 17.50 8.48 35.60
CA ALA A 580 16.93 7.48 36.48
C ALA A 580 16.96 6.07 35.86
N GLU A 581 16.69 5.95 34.56
CA GLU A 581 16.75 4.67 33.84
C GLU A 581 18.18 4.16 33.72
N ASN A 582 19.15 5.02 33.38
CA ASN A 582 20.56 4.68 33.29
C ASN A 582 21.14 4.26 34.67
N ALA A 583 20.72 4.93 35.74
CA ALA A 583 21.10 4.55 37.10
C ALA A 583 20.53 3.18 37.50
N ARG A 584 19.34 2.81 37.06
CA ARG A 584 18.70 1.54 37.37
C ARG A 584 19.22 0.38 36.50
N TYR A 585 19.55 0.66 35.22
CA TYR A 585 19.94 -0.33 34.22
C TYR A 585 21.24 0.07 33.51
N PRO A 586 22.36 0.19 34.24
CA PRO A 586 23.62 0.73 33.68
C PRO A 586 24.17 -0.09 32.52
N GLU A 587 23.98 -1.41 32.52
CA GLU A 587 24.49 -2.31 31.47
C GLU A 587 23.83 -2.02 30.10
N VAL A 588 22.66 -1.36 30.09
CA VAL A 588 21.99 -0.96 28.84
C VAL A 588 22.78 0.15 28.15
N GLU A 589 23.21 1.16 28.89
CA GLU A 589 24.02 2.26 28.35
C GLU A 589 25.41 1.80 27.92
N GLU A 590 26.03 0.92 28.71
CA GLU A 590 27.33 0.30 28.37
C GLU A 590 27.24 -0.47 27.04
N PHE A 591 26.19 -1.27 26.85
CA PHE A 591 25.94 -2.03 25.64
C PHE A 591 25.85 -1.11 24.40
N TYR A 592 25.07 -0.03 24.48
CA TYR A 592 24.93 0.91 23.36
C TYR A 592 26.22 1.69 23.09
N ALA A 593 26.96 2.05 24.14
CA ALA A 593 28.26 2.70 23.97
C ALA A 593 29.30 1.77 23.29
N GLU A 594 29.29 0.48 23.62
CA GLU A 594 30.13 -0.52 22.94
C GLU A 594 29.71 -0.77 21.50
N LEU A 595 28.41 -0.85 21.25
CA LEU A 595 27.86 -1.03 19.90
C LEU A 595 28.25 0.15 19.00
N GLY A 596 28.15 1.38 19.50
CA GLY A 596 28.54 2.58 18.77
C GLY A 596 30.05 2.67 18.43
N LYS A 597 30.89 1.96 19.16
CA LYS A 597 32.34 1.83 18.82
C LYS A 597 32.61 0.80 17.72
N LYS A 598 31.67 -0.14 17.49
CA LYS A 598 31.81 -1.21 16.49
C LYS A 598 31.20 -0.85 15.13
N ILE A 599 30.33 0.15 15.09
CA ILE A 599 29.75 0.74 13.89
C ILE A 599 30.57 1.96 13.44
#